data_b1c3a0170814df2437f20a98c30a1448
#
_entry.id   b1c3a0170814df2437f20a98c30a1448
#
_cell.length_a   1.000
_cell.length_b   1.000
_cell.length_c   1.000
_cell.angle_alpha   90.00
_cell.angle_beta   90.00
_cell.angle_gamma   90.00
#
_symmetry.space_group_name_H-M   'P 1'
#
loop_
_entity.id
_entity.type
_entity.pdbx_description
1 polymer ?
#
loop_
_entity_poly.entity_id
_entity_poly.type
_entity_poly.pdbx_seq_one_letter_code
_entity_poly.pdbx_strand_id
1 'polypeptide(L)'
;MTTDVKIDWHKDIFDVLRKQNISLIAHVPDAAHASLIDLCEMRNDMEVVTLTTEEEGVGLLCGAWSGNRKGVLLMQSSGVGNCINALALPNICRIPFLTIVSMRGEWAEFI
;
A
#
# COMPACT_ATOMS: atom_id res chain seq x y z
N MET A 1 30.30 -13.85 17.61
CA MET A 1 28.87 -13.81 17.85
C MET A 1 28.21 -12.87 16.86
N THR A 2 27.41 -13.42 16.07
CA THR A 2 26.57 -12.63 15.18
C THR A 2 25.26 -12.34 15.87
N THR A 3 25.03 -11.11 16.20
CA THR A 3 23.69 -10.65 16.46
C THR A 3 22.99 -10.61 15.12
N ASP A 4 22.14 -11.57 14.86
CA ASP A 4 21.21 -11.49 13.77
C ASP A 4 20.22 -10.38 14.08
N VAL A 5 20.55 -9.19 13.60
CA VAL A 5 19.59 -8.10 13.59
C VAL A 5 18.60 -8.41 12.47
N LYS A 6 17.48 -8.98 12.84
CA LYS A 6 16.36 -9.15 11.93
C LYS A 6 15.82 -7.78 11.60
N ILE A 7 16.04 -7.37 10.34
CA ILE A 7 15.41 -6.16 9.83
C ILE A 7 13.96 -6.51 9.53
N ASP A 8 13.05 -6.00 10.33
CA ASP A 8 11.61 -6.14 10.10
C ASP A 8 11.10 -4.87 9.44
N TRP A 9 11.21 -4.80 8.11
CA TRP A 9 10.77 -3.64 7.36
C TRP A 9 9.25 -3.43 7.44
N HIS A 10 8.48 -4.48 7.65
CA HIS A 10 7.02 -4.38 7.78
C HIS A 10 6.64 -3.54 8.99
N LYS A 11 7.33 -3.77 10.12
CA LYS A 11 7.10 -3.01 11.34
C LYS A 11 7.53 -1.57 11.19
N ASP A 12 8.65 -1.32 10.53
CA ASP A 12 9.16 0.03 10.32
C ASP A 12 8.20 0.84 9.44
N ILE A 13 7.69 0.25 8.38
CA ILE A 13 6.67 0.89 7.52
C ILE A 13 5.39 1.12 8.32
N PHE A 14 4.94 0.13 9.06
CA PHE A 14 3.75 0.25 9.90
C PHE A 14 3.85 1.43 10.85
N ASP A 15 4.98 1.59 11.52
CA ASP A 15 5.20 2.71 12.45
C ASP A 15 5.15 4.06 11.73
N VAL A 16 5.70 4.16 10.53
CA VAL A 16 5.62 5.40 9.72
C VAL A 16 4.18 5.69 9.31
N LEU A 17 3.44 4.69 8.85
CA LEU A 17 2.03 4.87 8.48
C LEU A 17 1.21 5.39 9.64
N ARG A 18 1.43 4.88 10.84
CA ARG A 18 0.77 5.36 12.06
C ARG A 18 1.11 6.81 12.35
N LYS A 19 2.39 7.15 12.31
CA LYS A 19 2.86 8.51 12.59
C LYS A 19 2.29 9.52 11.61
N GLN A 20 2.07 9.12 10.37
CA GLN A 20 1.52 9.98 9.33
C GLN A 20 0.00 9.96 9.28
N ASN A 21 -0.65 9.29 10.22
CA ASN A 21 -2.11 9.18 10.30
C ASN A 21 -2.75 8.55 9.05
N ILE A 22 -2.06 7.58 8.46
CA ILE A 22 -2.63 6.77 7.38
C ILE A 22 -3.67 5.84 7.99
N SER A 23 -4.93 6.03 7.65
CA SER A 23 -6.05 5.29 8.23
C SER A 23 -6.75 4.35 7.27
N LEU A 24 -6.46 4.43 5.98
CA LEU A 24 -7.04 3.56 4.97
C LEU A 24 -5.94 2.76 4.29
N ILE A 25 -6.03 1.44 4.39
CA ILE A 25 -5.07 0.51 3.82
C ILE A 25 -5.79 -0.30 2.74
N ALA A 26 -5.57 0.04 1.49
CA ALA A 26 -6.16 -0.69 0.37
C ALA A 26 -5.13 -1.66 -0.20
N HIS A 27 -5.53 -2.87 -0.51
CA HIS A 27 -4.60 -3.86 -1.04
C HIS A 27 -5.29 -4.88 -1.95
N VAL A 28 -4.52 -5.38 -2.90
CA VAL A 28 -4.80 -6.66 -3.55
C VAL A 28 -3.94 -7.70 -2.84
N PRO A 29 -4.49 -8.84 -2.44
CA PRO A 29 -3.75 -9.82 -1.65
C PRO A 29 -2.41 -10.19 -2.27
N ASP A 30 -1.35 -10.08 -1.47
CA ASP A 30 0.02 -10.37 -1.86
C ASP A 30 0.81 -10.85 -0.64
N ALA A 31 1.52 -11.95 -0.78
CA ALA A 31 2.27 -12.55 0.31
C ALA A 31 3.33 -11.62 0.92
N ALA A 32 3.95 -10.77 0.10
CA ALA A 32 4.98 -9.86 0.57
C ALA A 32 4.45 -8.81 1.55
N HIS A 33 3.18 -8.41 1.42
CA HIS A 33 2.55 -7.43 2.29
C HIS A 33 1.76 -8.04 3.45
N ALA A 34 1.68 -9.36 3.53
CA ALA A 34 0.80 -10.04 4.50
C ALA A 34 1.08 -9.62 5.94
N SER A 35 2.36 -9.55 6.33
CA SER A 35 2.73 -9.16 7.70
C SER A 35 2.37 -7.71 8.02
N LEU A 36 2.52 -6.81 7.05
CA LEU A 36 2.12 -5.41 7.21
C LEU A 36 0.60 -5.29 7.36
N ILE A 37 -0.14 -6.00 6.53
CA ILE A 37 -1.60 -6.01 6.58
C ILE A 37 -2.09 -6.53 7.93
N ASP A 38 -1.49 -7.61 8.45
CA ASP A 38 -1.83 -8.16 9.75
C ASP A 38 -1.65 -7.12 10.88
N LEU A 39 -0.56 -6.37 10.84
CA LEU A 39 -0.33 -5.30 11.81
C LEU A 39 -1.41 -4.21 11.73
N CYS A 40 -1.80 -3.84 10.53
CA CYS A 40 -2.83 -2.82 10.31
C CYS A 40 -4.21 -3.30 10.77
N GLU A 41 -4.55 -4.56 10.53
CA GLU A 41 -5.84 -5.15 10.92
C GLU A 41 -6.04 -5.20 12.43
N MET A 42 -4.96 -5.22 13.19
CA MET A 42 -5.01 -5.22 14.66
C MET A 42 -5.37 -3.84 15.24
N ARG A 43 -5.42 -2.80 14.42
CA ARG A 43 -5.68 -1.45 14.90
C ARG A 43 -7.09 -0.99 14.56
N ASN A 44 -7.75 -0.41 15.56
CA ASN A 44 -9.11 0.13 15.38
C ASN A 44 -9.13 1.44 14.57
N ASP A 45 -8.00 2.14 14.49
CA ASP A 45 -7.88 3.41 13.77
C ASP A 45 -7.42 3.24 12.32
N MET A 46 -7.26 2.00 11.88
CA MET A 46 -6.91 1.65 10.50
C MET A 46 -7.99 0.76 9.90
N GLU A 47 -8.45 1.13 8.72
CA GLU A 47 -9.40 0.34 7.94
C GLU A 47 -8.66 -0.36 6.81
N VAL A 48 -8.72 -1.69 6.77
CA VAL A 48 -8.09 -2.49 5.71
C VAL A 48 -9.16 -2.91 4.71
N VAL A 49 -8.97 -2.55 3.46
CA VAL A 49 -9.91 -2.83 2.37
C VAL A 49 -9.23 -3.73 1.35
N THR A 50 -9.82 -4.89 1.11
CA THR A 50 -9.37 -5.82 0.08
C THR A 50 -10.01 -5.44 -1.25
N LEU A 51 -9.17 -5.24 -2.26
CA LEU A 51 -9.59 -4.84 -3.60
C LEU A 51 -9.68 -6.04 -4.53
N THR A 52 -10.47 -5.90 -5.59
CA THR A 52 -10.50 -6.87 -6.69
C THR A 52 -9.35 -6.62 -7.66
N THR A 53 -9.10 -5.34 -7.98
CA THR A 53 -7.99 -4.92 -8.86
C THR A 53 -7.32 -3.70 -8.29
N GLU A 54 -6.06 -3.48 -8.67
CA GLU A 54 -5.24 -2.36 -8.18
C GLU A 54 -5.82 -1.00 -8.55
N GLU A 55 -6.42 -0.87 -9.72
CA GLU A 55 -6.99 0.40 -10.19
C GLU A 55 -8.13 0.91 -9.31
N GLU A 56 -8.89 0.01 -8.68
CA GLU A 56 -9.91 0.40 -7.70
C GLU A 56 -9.29 1.17 -6.53
N GLY A 57 -8.08 0.78 -6.13
CA GLY A 57 -7.35 1.44 -5.05
C GLY A 57 -6.98 2.87 -5.38
N VAL A 58 -6.67 3.17 -6.63
CA VAL A 58 -6.37 4.55 -7.04
C VAL A 58 -7.60 5.45 -6.83
N GLY A 59 -8.75 5.03 -7.29
CA GLY A 59 -10.01 5.77 -7.09
C GLY A 59 -10.39 5.89 -5.62
N LEU A 60 -10.24 4.80 -4.88
CA LEU A 60 -10.56 4.78 -3.44
C LEU A 60 -9.68 5.76 -2.66
N LEU A 61 -8.37 5.80 -2.92
CA LEU A 61 -7.47 6.70 -2.24
C LEU A 61 -7.73 8.17 -2.59
N CYS A 62 -8.06 8.45 -3.85
CA CYS A 62 -8.43 9.80 -4.25
C CYS A 62 -9.71 10.27 -3.55
N GLY A 63 -10.71 9.40 -3.45
CA GLY A 63 -11.93 9.69 -2.72
C GLY A 63 -11.69 9.89 -1.22
N ALA A 64 -10.84 9.07 -0.64
CA ALA A 64 -10.47 9.20 0.77
C ALA A 64 -9.80 10.55 1.06
N TRP A 65 -8.86 10.95 0.22
CA TRP A 65 -8.20 12.25 0.35
C TRP A 65 -9.20 13.40 0.27
N SER A 66 -10.16 13.33 -0.65
CA SER A 66 -11.20 14.35 -0.77
C SER A 66 -12.08 14.41 0.48
N GLY A 67 -12.18 13.32 1.22
CA GLY A 67 -12.87 13.24 2.51
C GLY A 67 -11.97 13.45 3.73
N ASN A 68 -10.77 14.01 3.54
CA ASN A 68 -9.78 14.26 4.58
C ASN A 68 -9.22 12.99 5.24
N ARG A 69 -9.19 11.89 4.52
CA ARG A 69 -8.55 10.66 4.97
C ARG A 69 -7.32 10.37 4.13
N LYS A 70 -6.27 9.94 4.79
CA LYS A 70 -5.03 9.52 4.13
C LYS A 70 -5.02 8.01 3.99
N GLY A 71 -4.66 7.54 2.80
CA GLY A 71 -4.59 6.12 2.51
C GLY A 71 -3.28 5.71 1.88
N VAL A 72 -3.07 4.41 1.82
CA VAL A 72 -1.96 3.77 1.11
C VAL A 72 -2.49 2.60 0.31
N LEU A 73 -1.96 2.42 -0.90
CA LEU A 73 -2.24 1.26 -1.74
C LEU A 73 -1.04 0.30 -1.68
N LEU A 74 -1.29 -0.92 -1.23
CA LEU A 74 -0.30 -1.97 -1.20
C LEU A 74 -0.54 -2.89 -2.39
N MET A 75 0.46 -3.04 -3.26
CA MET A 75 0.33 -3.89 -4.44
C MET A 75 1.66 -4.55 -4.79
N GLN A 76 1.58 -5.57 -5.63
CA GLN A 76 2.74 -6.19 -6.23
C GLN A 76 3.12 -5.42 -7.51
N SER A 77 4.37 -5.52 -7.90
CA SER A 77 4.87 -4.87 -9.13
C SER A 77 4.06 -5.24 -10.38
N SER A 78 3.54 -6.46 -10.45
CA SER A 78 2.67 -6.88 -11.55
C SER A 78 1.35 -6.09 -11.62
N GLY A 79 0.91 -5.51 -10.51
CA GLY A 79 -0.32 -4.71 -10.45
C GLY A 79 -0.16 -3.28 -10.93
N VAL A 80 1.08 -2.79 -11.04
CA VAL A 80 1.35 -1.41 -11.46
C VAL A 80 0.81 -1.14 -12.86
N GLY A 81 0.92 -2.11 -13.77
CA GLY A 81 0.38 -2.00 -15.10
C GLY A 81 -1.12 -1.74 -15.16
N ASN A 82 -1.86 -2.29 -14.20
CA ASN A 82 -3.31 -2.09 -14.11
C ASN A 82 -3.67 -0.66 -13.68
N CYS A 83 -2.72 0.07 -13.13
CA CYS A 83 -2.95 1.41 -12.60
C CYS A 83 -2.58 2.53 -13.56
N ILE A 84 -1.90 2.23 -14.68
CA ILE A 84 -1.28 3.27 -15.54
C ILE A 84 -2.30 4.32 -15.96
N ASN A 85 -3.44 3.90 -16.47
CA ASN A 85 -4.48 4.82 -16.89
C ASN A 85 -5.12 5.54 -15.68
N ALA A 86 -5.40 4.81 -14.62
CA ALA A 86 -6.04 5.35 -13.44
C ALA A 86 -5.18 6.39 -12.71
N LEU A 87 -3.85 6.27 -12.78
CA LEU A 87 -2.93 7.22 -12.15
C LEU A 87 -2.99 8.63 -12.76
N ALA A 88 -3.64 8.80 -13.91
CA ALA A 88 -3.94 10.12 -14.43
C ALA A 88 -4.81 10.93 -13.47
N LEU A 89 -5.70 10.29 -12.71
CA LEU A 89 -6.62 10.97 -11.81
C LEU A 89 -5.88 11.73 -10.69
N PRO A 90 -5.05 11.11 -9.85
CA PRO A 90 -4.32 11.86 -8.83
C PRO A 90 -3.36 12.88 -9.43
N ASN A 91 -2.80 12.60 -10.59
CA ASN A 91 -1.90 13.53 -11.27
C ASN A 91 -2.63 14.80 -11.73
N ILE A 92 -3.75 14.66 -12.40
CA ILE A 92 -4.53 15.78 -12.93
C ILE A 92 -5.15 16.58 -11.78
N CYS A 93 -5.70 15.90 -10.80
CA CYS A 93 -6.36 16.54 -9.64
C CYS A 93 -5.39 17.00 -8.56
N ARG A 94 -4.09 16.74 -8.71
CA ARG A 94 -3.04 17.07 -7.74
C ARG A 94 -3.33 16.51 -6.36
N ILE A 95 -3.77 15.26 -6.33
CA ILE A 95 -4.02 14.52 -5.10
C ILE A 95 -2.75 13.76 -4.72
N PRO A 96 -2.23 13.92 -3.50
CA PRO A 96 -1.14 13.09 -3.02
C PRO A 96 -1.55 11.62 -3.03
N PHE A 97 -0.67 10.79 -3.57
CA PHE A 97 -0.95 9.36 -3.72
C PHE A 97 0.25 8.56 -3.24
N LEU A 98 0.02 7.68 -2.27
CA LEU A 98 1.04 6.81 -1.70
C LEU A 98 0.75 5.37 -2.06
N THR A 99 1.74 4.71 -2.63
CA THR A 99 1.69 3.27 -2.85
C THR A 99 3.00 2.62 -2.46
N ILE A 100 2.92 1.41 -1.93
CA ILE A 100 4.07 0.59 -1.61
C ILE A 100 3.98 -0.65 -2.49
N VAL A 101 5.01 -0.84 -3.30
CA VAL A 101 5.03 -1.87 -4.33
C VAL A 101 6.05 -2.94 -3.95
N SER A 102 5.60 -4.19 -3.82
CA SER A 102 6.49 -5.32 -3.64
C SER A 102 7.00 -5.82 -4.98
N MET A 103 8.29 -6.12 -5.03
CA MET A 103 8.92 -6.66 -6.24
C MET A 103 8.88 -8.18 -6.23
N ARG A 104 8.58 -8.79 -7.37
CA ARG A 104 8.64 -10.24 -7.54
C ARG A 104 10.08 -10.75 -7.74
N GLY A 105 10.99 -9.85 -8.11
CA GLY A 105 12.40 -10.13 -8.30
C GLY A 105 13.20 -8.85 -8.41
N GLU A 106 14.50 -8.94 -8.20
CA GLU A 106 15.41 -7.77 -8.26
C GLU A 106 15.77 -7.38 -9.69
N TRP A 107 16.00 -8.38 -10.54
CA TRP A 107 16.52 -8.18 -11.89
C TRP A 107 15.48 -8.45 -12.96
N ALA A 108 14.55 -9.33 -12.68
CA ALA A 108 13.47 -9.67 -13.59
C ALA A 108 12.27 -10.20 -12.79
N GLU A 109 11.08 -9.98 -13.31
CA GLU A 109 9.86 -10.51 -12.74
C GLU A 109 9.63 -11.94 -13.21
N PHE A 110 9.19 -12.81 -12.31
CA PHE A 110 8.70 -14.14 -12.69
C PHE A 110 7.31 -14.00 -13.32
N ILE A 111 7.09 -14.80 -14.33
CA ILE A 111 5.80 -14.83 -15.00
C ILE A 111 4.84 -15.74 -14.25
#